data_1fb945ffd2e255e25250bd176ba0dc0f
#
_entry.id   1fb945ffd2e255e25250bd176ba0dc0f
#
_cell.length_a   1.000
_cell.length_b   1.000
_cell.length_c   1.000
_cell.angle_alpha   90.00
_cell.angle_beta   90.00
_cell.angle_gamma   90.00
#
_symmetry.space_group_name_H-M   'P 1'
#
loop_
_entity.id
_entity.type
_entity.pdbx_description
1 polymer ?
#
loop_
_entity_poly.entity_id
_entity_poly.type
_entity_poly.pdbx_seq_one_letter_code
_entity_poly.pdbx_strand_id
1 'polypeptide(L)'
;MIQIKATFLDEISSDIPHQNWGFKEWDRDFASMKQMGIDTVVMIRSGLRQFITYPSPILMNELNCYEPPVDLVDMFLTLAEKYGMKYYFGTYALRRNGDYGDVDFSKTWDTERRLLDEVWERYGHRKTFKGWYLSKEVGTAENMQIIEEFVRYSKYVKEISGGLPTLISPGMIGRKCWLPNDPNAHDLDFSGHERDWDKIMGIISGCVDTIAFQDGHVTFDELPEALKINKRLADKHGIELWTNCESFDRDMPFRFPPIKWEKMRLKLRAAQAAGIERAITFEFSHFMSPNSFWPQAGNLFNRYMEWIEENQKA
;
A
#
# COMPACT_ATOMS: atom_id res chain seq x y z
N MET A 1 7.91 -14.63 -14.72
CA MET A 1 6.54 -14.07 -14.77
C MET A 1 6.27 -13.32 -13.47
N ILE A 2 5.77 -12.08 -13.55
CA ILE A 2 5.38 -11.30 -12.37
C ILE A 2 4.21 -11.95 -11.62
N GLN A 3 4.23 -11.92 -10.30
CA GLN A 3 3.16 -12.44 -9.45
C GLN A 3 2.80 -11.44 -8.35
N ILE A 4 1.54 -11.44 -7.95
CA ILE A 4 1.09 -10.73 -6.75
C ILE A 4 1.56 -11.55 -5.55
N LYS A 5 2.51 -11.01 -4.80
CA LYS A 5 3.13 -11.63 -3.63
C LYS A 5 2.80 -10.91 -2.33
N ALA A 6 2.18 -9.73 -2.44
CA ALA A 6 1.79 -8.95 -1.28
C ALA A 6 0.39 -8.36 -1.48
N THR A 7 -0.29 -8.04 -0.39
CA THR A 7 -1.54 -7.29 -0.40
C THR A 7 -1.60 -6.32 0.76
N PHE A 8 -2.30 -5.21 0.56
CA PHE A 8 -2.74 -4.39 1.68
C PHE A 8 -3.92 -5.05 2.41
N LEU A 9 -4.08 -4.74 3.68
CA LEU A 9 -5.23 -5.04 4.51
C LEU A 9 -5.85 -3.71 4.95
N ASP A 10 -7.11 -3.48 4.63
CA ASP A 10 -7.81 -2.24 4.93
C ASP A 10 -9.19 -2.47 5.55
N GLU A 11 -9.36 -2.11 6.80
CA GLU A 11 -10.62 -2.13 7.54
C GLU A 11 -10.98 -0.74 8.10
N ILE A 12 -10.25 0.30 7.66
CA ILE A 12 -10.33 1.60 8.32
C ILE A 12 -10.55 2.77 7.36
N SER A 13 -10.29 2.60 6.06
CA SER A 13 -10.48 3.66 5.07
C SER A 13 -11.96 3.95 4.87
N SER A 14 -12.32 5.24 4.91
CA SER A 14 -13.72 5.67 4.86
C SER A 14 -14.41 5.49 3.49
N ASP A 15 -13.65 5.20 2.46
CA ASP A 15 -14.11 5.00 1.09
C ASP A 15 -14.18 3.52 0.68
N ILE A 16 -13.79 2.61 1.58
CA ILE A 16 -13.89 1.16 1.39
C ILE A 16 -14.88 0.63 2.43
N PRO A 17 -15.99 0.00 2.00
CA PRO A 17 -16.96 -0.53 2.92
C PRO A 17 -16.41 -1.77 3.64
N HIS A 18 -16.40 -1.76 4.97
CA HIS A 18 -16.02 -2.94 5.75
C HIS A 18 -16.99 -4.12 5.49
N GLN A 19 -16.48 -5.33 5.63
CA GLN A 19 -17.23 -6.54 5.30
C GLN A 19 -17.87 -7.22 6.54
N ASN A 20 -17.81 -6.59 7.71
CA ASN A 20 -18.24 -7.15 8.99
C ASN A 20 -17.58 -8.51 9.32
N TRP A 21 -16.31 -8.65 8.96
CA TRP A 21 -15.56 -9.87 9.20
C TRP A 21 -15.05 -9.94 10.63
N GLY A 22 -15.23 -11.11 11.25
CA GLY A 22 -14.56 -11.50 12.45
C GLY A 22 -13.35 -12.41 12.16
N PHE A 23 -12.76 -12.98 13.21
CA PHE A 23 -11.59 -13.85 13.10
C PHE A 23 -11.76 -15.01 12.10
N LYS A 24 -12.94 -15.64 12.07
CA LYS A 24 -13.20 -16.80 11.17
C LYS A 24 -13.21 -16.41 9.69
N GLU A 25 -13.74 -15.24 9.38
CA GLU A 25 -13.79 -14.72 8.02
C GLU A 25 -12.40 -14.32 7.56
N TRP A 26 -11.65 -13.62 8.38
CA TRP A 26 -10.26 -13.29 8.14
C TRP A 26 -9.37 -14.52 8.01
N ASP A 27 -9.58 -15.54 8.83
CA ASP A 27 -8.85 -16.81 8.73
C ASP A 27 -9.05 -17.49 7.36
N ARG A 28 -10.28 -17.53 6.87
CA ARG A 28 -10.57 -18.03 5.52
C ARG A 28 -9.92 -17.18 4.42
N ASP A 29 -9.88 -15.88 4.64
CA ASP A 29 -9.31 -14.96 3.66
C ASP A 29 -7.79 -15.10 3.58
N PHE A 30 -7.10 -15.19 4.70
CA PHE A 30 -5.67 -15.50 4.74
C PHE A 30 -5.35 -16.86 4.12
N ALA A 31 -6.22 -17.87 4.26
CA ALA A 31 -6.08 -19.13 3.54
C ALA A 31 -6.14 -18.95 2.02
N SER A 32 -7.05 -18.10 1.52
CA SER A 32 -7.17 -17.79 0.10
C SER A 32 -5.96 -16.97 -0.40
N MET A 33 -5.45 -16.03 0.40
CA MET A 33 -4.20 -15.31 0.11
C MET A 33 -3.03 -16.29 -0.03
N LYS A 34 -2.92 -17.25 0.89
CA LYS A 34 -1.89 -18.30 0.84
C LYS A 34 -1.99 -19.15 -0.39
N GLN A 35 -3.20 -19.56 -0.78
CA GLN A 35 -3.46 -20.31 -1.99
C GLN A 35 -3.01 -19.55 -3.24
N MET A 36 -3.22 -18.23 -3.28
CA MET A 36 -2.78 -17.36 -4.37
C MET A 36 -1.25 -17.18 -4.43
N GLY A 37 -0.55 -17.52 -3.35
CA GLY A 37 0.90 -17.36 -3.23
C GLY A 37 1.34 -16.02 -2.65
N ILE A 38 0.46 -15.29 -1.98
CA ILE A 38 0.80 -14.10 -1.18
C ILE A 38 1.63 -14.56 0.01
N ASP A 39 2.75 -13.90 0.22
CA ASP A 39 3.69 -14.16 1.31
C ASP A 39 3.85 -12.97 2.25
N THR A 40 3.28 -11.83 1.89
CA THR A 40 3.39 -10.58 2.66
C THR A 40 2.04 -9.87 2.73
N VAL A 41 1.64 -9.50 3.94
CA VAL A 41 0.47 -8.66 4.19
C VAL A 41 0.91 -7.33 4.80
N VAL A 42 0.31 -6.25 4.36
CA VAL A 42 0.66 -4.88 4.75
C VAL A 42 -0.58 -4.19 5.30
N MET A 43 -0.62 -3.91 6.59
CA MET A 43 -1.68 -3.06 7.11
C MET A 43 -1.57 -1.66 6.49
N ILE A 44 -2.65 -1.17 5.90
CA ILE A 44 -2.62 0.12 5.18
C ILE A 44 -2.31 1.30 6.11
N ARG A 45 -2.83 1.27 7.33
CA ARG A 45 -2.56 2.27 8.37
C ARG A 45 -3.10 1.81 9.72
N SER A 46 -2.46 2.22 10.80
CA SER A 46 -2.91 1.89 12.16
C SER A 46 -4.06 2.76 12.66
N GLY A 47 -4.37 3.83 11.96
CA GLY A 47 -5.50 4.67 12.25
C GLY A 47 -5.73 5.75 11.21
N LEU A 48 -7.00 6.18 11.11
CA LEU A 48 -7.44 7.27 10.24
C LEU A 48 -8.48 8.10 10.98
N ARG A 49 -8.19 9.38 11.20
CA ARG A 49 -9.02 10.27 12.03
C ARG A 49 -9.15 9.69 13.44
N GLN A 50 -10.37 9.39 13.88
CA GLN A 50 -10.66 8.84 15.22
C GLN A 50 -10.78 7.30 15.23
N PHE A 51 -10.70 6.64 14.07
CA PHE A 51 -10.74 5.19 13.96
C PHE A 51 -9.33 4.61 14.03
N ILE A 52 -9.14 3.61 14.87
CA ILE A 52 -7.83 2.97 15.10
C ILE A 52 -7.96 1.44 15.06
N THR A 53 -6.88 0.77 14.72
CA THR A 53 -6.86 -0.67 14.50
C THR A 53 -6.38 -1.49 15.71
N TYR A 54 -5.88 -0.82 16.72
CA TYR A 54 -5.46 -1.44 17.99
C TYR A 54 -5.70 -0.47 19.15
N PRO A 55 -5.90 -0.97 20.39
CA PRO A 55 -6.21 -0.12 21.54
C PRO A 55 -4.96 0.61 22.05
N SER A 56 -4.64 1.73 21.40
CA SER A 56 -3.53 2.62 21.76
C SER A 56 -3.95 3.59 22.85
N PRO A 57 -3.36 3.54 24.06
CA PRO A 57 -3.58 4.55 25.09
C PRO A 57 -3.26 5.98 24.65
N ILE A 58 -2.21 6.15 23.83
CA ILE A 58 -1.82 7.46 23.29
C ILE A 58 -2.93 7.99 22.38
N LEU A 59 -3.40 7.22 21.42
CA LEU A 59 -4.42 7.65 20.48
C LEU A 59 -5.78 7.90 21.16
N MET A 60 -6.17 7.05 22.10
CA MET A 60 -7.44 7.18 22.81
C MET A 60 -7.43 8.37 23.78
N ASN A 61 -6.38 8.58 24.55
CA ASN A 61 -6.37 9.58 25.63
C ASN A 61 -5.92 10.95 25.13
N GLU A 62 -4.99 11.04 24.18
CA GLU A 62 -4.44 12.32 23.72
C GLU A 62 -5.11 12.84 22.47
N LEU A 63 -5.55 11.94 21.56
CA LEU A 63 -6.16 12.29 20.29
C LEU A 63 -7.66 11.99 20.23
N ASN A 64 -8.27 11.56 21.35
CA ASN A 64 -9.70 11.24 21.45
C ASN A 64 -10.17 10.23 20.37
N CYS A 65 -9.33 9.26 20.05
CA CYS A 65 -9.71 8.18 19.16
C CYS A 65 -10.67 7.21 19.85
N TYR A 66 -11.53 6.59 19.06
CA TYR A 66 -12.47 5.59 19.57
C TYR A 66 -11.72 4.30 19.94
N GLU A 67 -12.12 3.66 21.04
CA GLU A 67 -11.63 2.34 21.36
C GLU A 67 -12.03 1.34 20.27
N PRO A 68 -11.09 0.60 19.67
CA PRO A 68 -11.41 -0.35 18.63
C PRO A 68 -12.10 -1.59 19.24
N PRO A 69 -13.14 -2.14 18.62
CA PRO A 69 -13.84 -3.32 19.13
C PRO A 69 -12.98 -4.58 19.10
N VAL A 70 -11.94 -4.58 18.29
CA VAL A 70 -10.99 -5.69 18.12
C VAL A 70 -9.59 -5.13 17.90
N ASP A 71 -8.58 -5.77 18.49
CA ASP A 71 -7.18 -5.52 18.13
C ASP A 71 -6.86 -6.21 16.79
N LEU A 72 -7.04 -5.45 15.69
CA LEU A 72 -6.78 -5.96 14.33
C LEU A 72 -5.29 -6.24 14.10
N VAL A 73 -4.40 -5.51 14.78
CA VAL A 73 -2.95 -5.74 14.66
C VAL A 73 -2.58 -7.11 15.20
N ASP A 74 -3.04 -7.43 16.41
CA ASP A 74 -2.78 -8.77 17.02
C ASP A 74 -3.44 -9.89 16.20
N MET A 75 -4.67 -9.66 15.73
CA MET A 75 -5.38 -10.64 14.90
C MET A 75 -4.63 -10.93 13.59
N PHE A 76 -4.20 -9.90 12.87
CA PHE A 76 -3.48 -10.07 11.60
C PHE A 76 -2.09 -10.67 11.79
N LEU A 77 -1.39 -10.32 12.87
CA LEU A 77 -0.12 -10.96 13.23
C LEU A 77 -0.34 -12.46 13.52
N THR A 78 -1.40 -12.80 14.25
CA THR A 78 -1.76 -14.20 14.56
C THR A 78 -2.05 -15.00 13.29
N LEU A 79 -2.81 -14.42 12.36
CA LEU A 79 -3.11 -15.06 11.09
C LEU A 79 -1.87 -15.14 10.18
N ALA A 80 -1.04 -14.10 10.15
CA ALA A 80 0.22 -14.12 9.42
C ALA A 80 1.16 -15.21 9.95
N GLU A 81 1.23 -15.44 11.26
CA GLU A 81 1.97 -16.56 11.87
C GLU A 81 1.42 -17.90 11.42
N LYS A 82 0.09 -18.09 11.50
CA LYS A 82 -0.58 -19.33 11.09
C LYS A 82 -0.28 -19.71 9.65
N TYR A 83 -0.25 -18.73 8.73
CA TYR A 83 -0.07 -18.97 7.30
C TYR A 83 1.38 -18.78 6.81
N GLY A 84 2.31 -18.44 7.71
CA GLY A 84 3.73 -18.21 7.40
C GLY A 84 3.95 -17.03 6.47
N MET A 85 3.24 -15.92 6.73
CA MET A 85 3.34 -14.66 5.97
C MET A 85 4.15 -13.64 6.76
N LYS A 86 4.75 -12.68 6.04
CA LYS A 86 5.35 -11.48 6.60
C LYS A 86 4.26 -10.44 6.85
N TYR A 87 4.34 -9.74 7.96
CA TYR A 87 3.46 -8.63 8.27
C TYR A 87 4.25 -7.32 8.31
N TYR A 88 3.73 -6.30 7.63
CA TYR A 88 4.22 -4.92 7.65
C TYR A 88 3.20 -4.03 8.34
N PHE A 89 3.64 -3.31 9.34
CA PHE A 89 2.78 -2.41 10.10
C PHE A 89 2.66 -1.05 9.40
N GLY A 90 1.43 -0.61 9.11
CA GLY A 90 1.14 0.72 8.57
C GLY A 90 1.08 1.78 9.65
N THR A 91 1.84 2.84 9.50
CA THR A 91 1.92 3.93 10.45
C THR A 91 0.60 4.70 10.57
N TYR A 92 0.40 5.43 11.68
CA TYR A 92 -0.77 6.26 11.86
C TYR A 92 -0.73 7.48 10.94
N ALA A 93 -1.82 7.73 10.23
CA ALA A 93 -1.96 8.94 9.43
C ALA A 93 -2.59 10.05 10.28
N LEU A 94 -1.76 10.87 10.93
CA LEU A 94 -2.21 12.08 11.62
C LEU A 94 -2.77 13.06 10.58
N ARG A 95 -4.08 13.04 10.40
CA ARG A 95 -4.79 14.05 9.60
C ARG A 95 -5.60 14.94 10.53
N ARG A 96 -5.26 16.21 10.61
CA ARG A 96 -6.21 17.25 11.06
C ARG A 96 -6.98 17.71 9.83
N ASN A 97 -8.31 17.62 9.89
CA ASN A 97 -9.25 18.21 8.91
C ASN A 97 -9.15 17.78 7.44
N GLY A 98 -8.63 16.59 7.17
CA GLY A 98 -8.83 15.99 5.83
C GLY A 98 -7.71 16.21 4.81
N ASP A 99 -6.87 17.23 4.93
CA ASP A 99 -5.79 17.50 3.97
C ASP A 99 -4.40 17.44 4.59
N TYR A 100 -3.43 16.89 3.84
CA TYR A 100 -2.02 16.89 4.25
C TYR A 100 -1.39 18.29 4.27
N GLY A 101 -2.06 19.33 3.71
CA GLY A 101 -1.52 20.66 3.54
C GLY A 101 -1.37 21.48 4.82
N ASP A 102 -2.14 21.19 5.87
CA ASP A 102 -2.21 22.01 7.09
C ASP A 102 -1.52 21.37 8.31
N VAL A 103 -0.82 20.25 8.13
CA VAL A 103 -0.14 19.59 9.24
C VAL A 103 1.28 20.07 9.38
N ASP A 104 1.57 20.76 10.47
CA ASP A 104 2.94 21.06 10.88
C ASP A 104 3.57 19.78 11.47
N PHE A 105 4.20 19.01 10.60
CA PHE A 105 4.82 17.74 10.97
C PHE A 105 5.92 17.87 12.03
N SER A 106 6.49 19.06 12.21
CA SER A 106 7.46 19.28 13.28
C SER A 106 6.83 19.19 14.67
N LYS A 107 5.54 19.51 14.76
CA LYS A 107 4.76 19.46 16.02
C LYS A 107 4.16 18.09 16.31
N THR A 108 4.09 17.21 15.31
CA THR A 108 3.48 15.88 15.46
C THR A 108 4.51 14.80 15.78
N TRP A 109 5.78 15.05 15.51
CA TRP A 109 6.84 14.04 15.61
C TRP A 109 6.96 13.40 16.98
N ASP A 110 6.83 14.14 18.07
CA ASP A 110 6.93 13.54 19.40
C ASP A 110 5.81 12.50 19.65
N THR A 111 4.59 12.83 19.27
CA THR A 111 3.46 11.88 19.37
C THR A 111 3.65 10.69 18.43
N GLU A 112 4.04 10.93 17.18
CA GLU A 112 4.28 9.87 16.21
C GLU A 112 5.40 8.92 16.65
N ARG A 113 6.49 9.46 17.17
CA ARG A 113 7.59 8.67 17.72
C ARG A 113 7.13 7.77 18.87
N ARG A 114 6.39 8.32 19.84
CA ARG A 114 5.84 7.53 20.96
C ARG A 114 4.87 6.44 20.50
N LEU A 115 4.12 6.68 19.42
CA LEU A 115 3.27 5.64 18.81
C LEU A 115 4.11 4.53 18.18
N LEU A 116 5.22 4.85 17.54
CA LEU A 116 6.14 3.84 16.99
C LEU A 116 6.78 3.00 18.12
N ASP A 117 7.18 3.65 19.23
CA ASP A 117 7.70 2.97 20.42
C ASP A 117 6.66 2.02 21.02
N GLU A 118 5.41 2.51 21.22
CA GLU A 118 4.30 1.72 21.73
C GLU A 118 4.04 0.47 20.87
N VAL A 119 4.00 0.63 19.56
CA VAL A 119 3.79 -0.49 18.63
C VAL A 119 4.93 -1.49 18.69
N TRP A 120 6.17 -1.01 18.73
CA TRP A 120 7.34 -1.89 18.80
C TRP A 120 7.42 -2.64 20.12
N GLU A 121 7.16 -1.99 21.24
CA GLU A 121 7.08 -2.62 22.55
C GLU A 121 6.00 -3.71 22.60
N ARG A 122 4.82 -3.41 22.00
CA ARG A 122 3.66 -4.29 22.07
C ARG A 122 3.75 -5.47 21.10
N TYR A 123 4.22 -5.27 19.86
CA TYR A 123 4.15 -6.26 18.80
C TYR A 123 5.50 -6.66 18.19
N GLY A 124 6.56 -5.93 18.46
CA GLY A 124 7.88 -6.16 17.85
C GLY A 124 8.49 -7.53 18.16
N HIS A 125 8.04 -8.19 19.24
CA HIS A 125 8.46 -9.55 19.59
C HIS A 125 7.85 -10.64 18.67
N ARG A 126 6.81 -10.32 17.89
CA ARG A 126 6.12 -11.26 16.98
C ARG A 126 7.01 -11.58 15.79
N LYS A 127 7.23 -12.86 15.52
CA LYS A 127 8.17 -13.33 14.47
C LYS A 127 7.78 -12.90 13.07
N THR A 128 6.51 -12.66 12.84
CA THR A 128 5.93 -12.23 11.55
C THR A 128 5.95 -10.74 11.33
N PHE A 129 6.22 -9.93 12.35
CA PHE A 129 6.47 -8.50 12.18
C PHE A 129 7.80 -8.33 11.43
N LYS A 130 7.75 -7.99 10.14
CA LYS A 130 8.90 -8.00 9.23
C LYS A 130 9.18 -6.68 8.55
N GLY A 131 8.40 -5.65 8.81
CA GLY A 131 8.66 -4.34 8.23
C GLY A 131 7.62 -3.31 8.62
N TRP A 132 7.86 -2.10 8.15
CA TRP A 132 7.05 -0.93 8.39
C TRP A 132 6.54 -0.36 7.06
N TYR A 133 5.27 -0.05 6.99
CA TYR A 133 4.69 0.69 5.89
C TYR A 133 4.45 2.13 6.32
N LEU A 134 5.12 3.07 5.65
CA LEU A 134 4.95 4.50 5.91
C LEU A 134 3.74 4.99 5.13
N SER A 135 2.62 5.12 5.80
CA SER A 135 1.28 5.23 5.21
C SER A 135 0.95 6.60 4.58
N LYS A 136 1.86 7.56 4.66
CA LYS A 136 1.69 8.87 3.98
C LYS A 136 1.89 8.70 2.48
N GLU A 137 1.14 9.47 1.69
CA GLU A 137 1.19 9.39 0.24
C GLU A 137 1.75 10.69 -0.35
N VAL A 138 2.52 10.56 -1.42
CA VAL A 138 3.08 11.67 -2.19
C VAL A 138 3.03 11.31 -3.67
N GLY A 139 2.78 12.28 -4.53
CA GLY A 139 2.77 12.08 -5.99
C GLY A 139 3.85 12.88 -6.72
N THR A 140 4.29 14.00 -6.12
CA THR A 140 5.24 14.94 -6.72
C THR A 140 6.23 15.46 -5.68
N ALA A 141 7.28 16.14 -6.12
CA ALA A 141 8.26 16.78 -5.24
C ALA A 141 7.76 18.09 -4.59
N GLU A 142 6.51 18.48 -4.78
CA GLU A 142 5.96 19.69 -4.18
C GLU A 142 5.81 19.57 -2.67
N ASN A 143 5.52 18.38 -2.17
CA ASN A 143 5.37 18.17 -0.72
C ASN A 143 6.65 17.62 -0.08
N MET A 144 7.67 18.46 0.00
CA MET A 144 8.97 18.11 0.57
C MET A 144 8.88 17.70 2.05
N GLN A 145 7.91 18.19 2.81
CA GLN A 145 7.76 17.82 4.23
C GLN A 145 7.47 16.32 4.38
N ILE A 146 6.59 15.74 3.53
CA ILE A 146 6.32 14.30 3.56
C ILE A 146 7.58 13.51 3.18
N ILE A 147 8.37 13.99 2.22
CA ILE A 147 9.60 13.31 1.80
C ILE A 147 10.63 13.31 2.93
N GLU A 148 10.80 14.40 3.62
CA GLU A 148 11.66 14.50 4.81
C GLU A 148 11.17 13.59 5.94
N GLU A 149 9.87 13.44 6.09
CA GLU A 149 9.28 12.51 7.03
C GLU A 149 9.59 11.06 6.71
N PHE A 150 9.54 10.65 5.43
CA PHE A 150 9.96 9.30 5.06
C PHE A 150 11.38 8.98 5.52
N VAL A 151 12.30 9.94 5.39
CA VAL A 151 13.66 9.80 5.88
C VAL A 151 13.70 9.67 7.41
N ARG A 152 12.99 10.55 8.12
CA ARG A 152 12.97 10.58 9.58
C ARG A 152 12.34 9.31 10.16
N TYR A 153 11.17 8.90 9.64
CA TYR A 153 10.49 7.68 10.07
C TYR A 153 11.33 6.44 9.77
N SER A 154 11.85 6.30 8.54
CA SER A 154 12.67 5.15 8.17
C SER A 154 13.87 4.97 9.07
N LYS A 155 14.59 6.06 9.38
CA LYS A 155 15.72 6.00 10.30
C LYS A 155 15.29 5.55 11.69
N TYR A 156 14.23 6.13 12.21
CA TYR A 156 13.75 5.84 13.55
C TYR A 156 13.23 4.40 13.69
N VAL A 157 12.37 3.95 12.78
CA VAL A 157 11.83 2.58 12.86
C VAL A 157 12.91 1.52 12.68
N LYS A 158 13.93 1.79 11.85
CA LYS A 158 15.11 0.91 11.73
C LYS A 158 15.93 0.87 13.01
N GLU A 159 16.12 2.02 13.68
CA GLU A 159 16.82 2.08 14.96
C GLU A 159 16.16 1.23 16.02
N ILE A 160 14.87 1.43 16.27
CA ILE A 160 14.12 0.70 17.32
C ILE A 160 13.89 -0.78 17.00
N SER A 161 13.85 -1.16 15.71
CA SER A 161 13.52 -2.52 15.27
C SER A 161 14.72 -3.34 14.80
N GLY A 162 15.94 -2.84 14.97
CA GLY A 162 17.14 -3.57 14.57
C GLY A 162 17.29 -3.70 13.05
N GLY A 163 16.81 -2.70 12.28
CA GLY A 163 16.99 -2.63 10.84
C GLY A 163 15.87 -3.23 10.00
N LEU A 164 14.65 -3.41 10.53
CA LEU A 164 13.53 -3.89 9.72
C LEU A 164 13.23 -2.94 8.56
N PRO A 165 12.91 -3.49 7.35
CA PRO A 165 12.73 -2.71 6.15
C PRO A 165 11.49 -1.83 6.19
N THR A 166 11.52 -0.77 5.36
CA THR A 166 10.44 0.18 5.16
C THR A 166 9.91 0.14 3.74
N LEU A 167 8.60 0.32 3.60
CA LEU A 167 7.85 0.36 2.35
C LEU A 167 7.04 1.66 2.27
N ILE A 168 7.01 2.28 1.10
CA ILE A 168 6.06 3.35 0.74
C ILE A 168 5.27 2.95 -0.51
N SER A 169 4.04 3.47 -0.64
CA SER A 169 3.21 3.25 -1.83
C SER A 169 2.65 4.57 -2.37
N PRO A 170 3.49 5.34 -3.08
CA PRO A 170 3.11 6.63 -3.62
C PRO A 170 2.24 6.52 -4.87
N GLY A 171 1.50 7.60 -5.18
CA GLY A 171 0.77 7.73 -6.43
C GLY A 171 1.66 8.05 -7.63
N MET A 172 1.23 7.64 -8.81
CA MET A 172 1.73 8.15 -10.08
C MET A 172 0.76 9.21 -10.61
N ILE A 173 1.29 10.33 -11.13
CA ILE A 173 0.48 11.37 -11.76
C ILE A 173 0.35 11.04 -13.24
N GLY A 174 -0.83 10.58 -13.64
CA GLY A 174 -1.18 10.29 -15.02
C GLY A 174 -2.44 11.05 -15.47
N ARG A 175 -2.88 10.84 -16.71
CA ARG A 175 -4.03 11.56 -17.27
C ARG A 175 -5.32 11.42 -16.46
N LYS A 176 -5.49 10.34 -15.71
CA LYS A 176 -6.67 10.15 -14.83
C LYS A 176 -6.69 11.07 -13.60
N CYS A 177 -5.60 11.74 -13.28
CA CYS A 177 -5.57 12.76 -12.23
C CYS A 177 -6.25 14.06 -12.64
N TRP A 178 -6.41 14.29 -13.95
CA TRP A 178 -6.97 15.52 -14.47
C TRP A 178 -8.48 15.44 -14.62
N LEU A 179 -9.13 16.58 -14.46
CA LEU A 179 -10.56 16.67 -14.72
C LEU A 179 -10.85 16.43 -16.20
N PRO A 180 -11.97 15.80 -16.57
CA PRO A 180 -12.44 15.76 -17.94
C PRO A 180 -12.54 17.22 -18.45
N ASN A 181 -11.87 17.53 -19.53
CA ASN A 181 -11.75 18.87 -20.14
C ASN A 181 -10.58 19.74 -19.60
N ASP A 182 -9.65 19.22 -18.83
CA ASP A 182 -8.40 19.94 -18.59
C ASP A 182 -7.58 19.97 -19.89
N PRO A 183 -7.28 21.17 -20.43
CA PRO A 183 -6.54 21.29 -21.70
C PRO A 183 -5.11 20.74 -21.61
N ASN A 184 -4.55 20.61 -20.39
CA ASN A 184 -3.21 20.09 -20.16
C ASN A 184 -3.17 18.55 -20.09
N ALA A 185 -4.33 17.89 -20.00
CA ALA A 185 -4.40 16.44 -19.88
C ALA A 185 -3.89 15.69 -21.13
N HIS A 186 -3.86 16.35 -22.28
CA HIS A 186 -3.47 15.75 -23.56
C HIS A 186 -1.96 15.82 -23.82
N ASP A 187 -1.25 16.73 -23.16
CA ASP A 187 0.19 16.97 -23.39
C ASP A 187 1.06 16.42 -22.24
N LEU A 188 0.50 15.51 -21.44
CA LEU A 188 1.24 14.90 -20.34
C LEU A 188 2.37 14.02 -20.93
N ASP A 189 3.58 14.51 -20.83
CA ASP A 189 4.78 13.68 -20.89
C ASP A 189 5.18 13.31 -19.46
N PHE A 190 5.96 12.29 -19.27
CA PHE A 190 6.43 11.90 -17.95
C PHE A 190 7.71 12.60 -17.51
N SER A 191 8.15 13.66 -18.18
CA SER A 191 9.38 14.40 -17.83
C SER A 191 9.30 15.04 -16.44
N GLY A 192 8.14 15.56 -16.07
CA GLY A 192 7.86 16.06 -14.73
C GLY A 192 7.92 14.97 -13.67
N HIS A 193 7.24 13.86 -13.93
CA HIS A 193 7.25 12.68 -13.05
C HIS A 193 8.68 12.15 -12.86
N GLU A 194 9.43 12.00 -13.94
CA GLU A 194 10.82 11.55 -13.89
C GLU A 194 11.70 12.47 -13.06
N ARG A 195 11.64 13.78 -13.32
CA ARG A 195 12.42 14.78 -12.58
C ARG A 195 12.10 14.77 -11.09
N ASP A 196 10.82 14.73 -10.74
CA ASP A 196 10.37 14.77 -9.35
C ASP A 196 10.77 13.50 -8.62
N TRP A 197 10.58 12.33 -9.23
CA TRP A 197 10.94 11.07 -8.61
C TRP A 197 12.43 10.80 -8.59
N ASP A 198 13.21 11.32 -9.52
CA ASP A 198 14.68 11.29 -9.43
C ASP A 198 15.17 12.08 -8.20
N LYS A 199 14.56 13.25 -7.95
CA LYS A 199 14.85 14.06 -6.75
C LYS A 199 14.41 13.34 -5.47
N ILE A 200 13.17 12.83 -5.43
CA ILE A 200 12.62 12.15 -4.25
C ILE A 200 13.45 10.92 -3.92
N MET A 201 13.68 10.03 -4.88
CA MET A 201 14.46 8.81 -4.67
C MET A 201 15.89 9.11 -4.25
N GLY A 202 16.51 10.20 -4.77
CA GLY A 202 17.82 10.66 -4.32
C GLY A 202 17.84 11.05 -2.83
N ILE A 203 16.75 11.60 -2.30
CA ILE A 203 16.65 11.99 -0.89
C ILE A 203 16.39 10.78 0.02
N ILE A 204 15.52 9.86 -0.39
CA ILE A 204 15.11 8.72 0.44
C ILE A 204 16.01 7.49 0.28
N SER A 205 16.93 7.51 -0.68
CA SER A 205 17.92 6.45 -0.90
C SER A 205 18.70 6.13 0.38
N GLY A 206 18.89 4.84 0.68
CA GLY A 206 19.49 4.36 1.91
C GLY A 206 18.62 4.49 3.17
N CYS A 207 17.44 5.10 3.06
CA CYS A 207 16.46 5.20 4.14
C CYS A 207 15.24 4.31 3.88
N VAL A 208 14.55 4.51 2.75
CA VAL A 208 13.42 3.69 2.32
C VAL A 208 13.94 2.51 1.50
N ASP A 209 13.48 1.30 1.82
CA ASP A 209 13.96 0.07 1.17
C ASP A 209 13.15 -0.30 -0.06
N THR A 210 11.84 -0.08 -0.02
CA THR A 210 10.92 -0.52 -1.09
C THR A 210 9.92 0.58 -1.46
N ILE A 211 9.70 0.76 -2.76
CA ILE A 211 8.64 1.61 -3.31
C ILE A 211 7.68 0.74 -4.12
N ALA A 212 6.37 0.91 -3.89
CA ALA A 212 5.31 0.26 -4.65
C ALA A 212 4.36 1.31 -5.24
N PHE A 213 4.60 1.76 -6.47
CA PHE A 213 3.78 2.80 -7.09
C PHE A 213 2.36 2.32 -7.38
N GLN A 214 1.37 3.13 -6.96
CA GLN A 214 -0.05 2.94 -7.26
C GLN A 214 -0.31 3.23 -8.75
N ASP A 215 -0.93 2.30 -9.46
CA ASP A 215 -1.17 2.40 -10.90
C ASP A 215 -2.55 2.97 -11.28
N GLY A 216 -3.35 3.37 -10.29
CA GLY A 216 -4.76 3.72 -10.50
C GLY A 216 -5.03 5.01 -11.26
N HIS A 217 -4.10 5.97 -11.25
CA HIS A 217 -4.27 7.26 -11.91
C HIS A 217 -3.59 7.37 -13.28
N VAL A 218 -3.01 6.27 -13.75
CA VAL A 218 -2.35 6.18 -15.05
C VAL A 218 -3.22 5.38 -16.02
N THR A 219 -3.37 5.83 -17.26
CA THR A 219 -4.11 5.10 -18.28
C THR A 219 -3.31 3.90 -18.79
N PHE A 220 -3.96 2.93 -19.44
CA PHE A 220 -3.27 1.71 -19.88
C PHE A 220 -2.21 1.95 -20.95
N ASP A 221 -2.34 3.00 -21.75
CA ASP A 221 -1.36 3.40 -22.77
C ASP A 221 -0.17 4.16 -22.15
N GLU A 222 -0.38 4.86 -21.03
CA GLU A 222 0.68 5.55 -20.30
C GLU A 222 1.49 4.61 -19.40
N LEU A 223 0.85 3.59 -18.84
CA LEU A 223 1.41 2.74 -17.79
C LEU A 223 2.77 2.09 -18.15
N PRO A 224 3.00 1.56 -19.38
CA PRO A 224 4.29 0.99 -19.74
C PRO A 224 5.45 1.98 -19.64
N GLU A 225 5.25 3.24 -20.01
CA GLU A 225 6.29 4.27 -19.95
C GLU A 225 6.55 4.68 -18.50
N ALA A 226 5.50 4.96 -17.73
CA ALA A 226 5.63 5.30 -16.31
C ALA A 226 6.39 4.25 -15.52
N LEU A 227 6.08 2.96 -15.72
CA LEU A 227 6.74 1.86 -15.02
C LEU A 227 8.21 1.70 -15.43
N LYS A 228 8.57 1.92 -16.70
CA LYS A 228 9.97 1.92 -17.15
C LYS A 228 10.78 3.05 -16.51
N ILE A 229 10.21 4.25 -16.43
CA ILE A 229 10.83 5.38 -15.75
C ILE A 229 11.07 5.03 -14.28
N ASN A 230 10.04 4.55 -13.59
CA ASN A 230 10.15 4.18 -12.18
C ASN A 230 11.21 3.09 -11.94
N LYS A 231 11.26 2.07 -12.81
CA LYS A 231 12.26 1.00 -12.70
C LYS A 231 13.68 1.53 -12.88
N ARG A 232 13.91 2.34 -13.89
CA ARG A 232 15.22 2.96 -14.13
C ARG A 232 15.68 3.84 -12.97
N LEU A 233 14.77 4.64 -12.41
CA LEU A 233 15.07 5.50 -11.26
C LEU A 233 15.33 4.68 -9.99
N ALA A 234 14.52 3.66 -9.72
CA ALA A 234 14.72 2.78 -8.58
C ALA A 234 16.09 2.07 -8.64
N ASP A 235 16.45 1.56 -9.83
CA ASP A 235 17.77 0.94 -10.06
C ASP A 235 18.90 1.94 -9.86
N LYS A 236 18.76 3.17 -10.38
CA LYS A 236 19.74 4.25 -10.21
C LYS A 236 20.01 4.57 -8.73
N HIS A 237 18.96 4.57 -7.91
CA HIS A 237 19.04 4.95 -6.50
C HIS A 237 19.15 3.77 -5.53
N GLY A 238 19.19 2.52 -6.03
CA GLY A 238 19.36 1.33 -5.22
C GLY A 238 18.15 1.01 -4.32
N ILE A 239 16.93 1.32 -4.79
CA ILE A 239 15.68 1.08 -4.06
C ILE A 239 14.95 -0.10 -4.72
N GLU A 240 14.41 -1.03 -3.92
CA GLU A 240 13.60 -2.12 -4.46
C GLU A 240 12.27 -1.57 -5.01
N LEU A 241 11.92 -1.96 -6.24
CA LEU A 241 10.67 -1.53 -6.87
C LEU A 241 9.68 -2.68 -6.95
N TRP A 242 8.50 -2.47 -6.37
CA TRP A 242 7.28 -3.25 -6.64
C TRP A 242 6.30 -2.41 -7.44
N THR A 243 5.31 -3.05 -8.05
CA THR A 243 4.12 -2.34 -8.54
C THR A 243 2.96 -2.56 -7.57
N ASN A 244 2.22 -1.50 -7.22
CA ASN A 244 0.93 -1.63 -6.58
C ASN A 244 -0.14 -1.73 -7.67
N CYS A 245 -0.46 -2.98 -8.02
CA CYS A 245 -1.49 -3.30 -9.01
C CYS A 245 -2.86 -3.26 -8.34
N GLU A 246 -3.55 -2.12 -8.44
CA GLU A 246 -4.88 -1.97 -7.85
C GLU A 246 -5.85 -2.98 -8.44
N SER A 247 -6.54 -3.73 -7.59
CA SER A 247 -7.54 -4.74 -7.97
C SER A 247 -8.97 -4.22 -8.05
N PHE A 248 -9.16 -2.92 -7.89
CA PHE A 248 -10.42 -2.23 -8.14
C PHE A 248 -10.37 -1.37 -9.41
N ASP A 249 -11.53 -1.01 -9.92
CA ASP A 249 -11.68 -0.24 -11.17
C ASP A 249 -12.06 1.21 -10.88
N ARG A 250 -11.19 2.15 -11.28
CA ARG A 250 -11.45 3.60 -11.16
C ARG A 250 -12.25 4.17 -12.34
N ASP A 251 -12.41 3.41 -13.41
CA ASP A 251 -13.08 3.87 -14.65
C ASP A 251 -14.60 3.61 -14.62
N MET A 252 -15.10 3.00 -13.55
CA MET A 252 -16.52 2.70 -13.38
C MET A 252 -17.28 3.88 -12.75
N PRO A 253 -18.56 4.06 -13.06
CA PRO A 253 -19.36 5.18 -12.54
C PRO A 253 -19.66 5.09 -11.04
N PHE A 254 -19.50 3.94 -10.41
CA PHE A 254 -19.58 3.74 -8.97
C PHE A 254 -18.22 3.37 -8.39
N ARG A 255 -17.97 3.77 -7.16
CA ARG A 255 -16.65 3.69 -6.55
C ARG A 255 -16.20 2.25 -6.33
N PHE A 256 -15.00 1.97 -6.78
CA PHE A 256 -14.20 0.80 -6.45
C PHE A 256 -14.92 -0.56 -6.54
N PRO A 257 -15.47 -0.94 -7.70
CA PRO A 257 -15.82 -2.34 -7.94
C PRO A 257 -14.54 -3.14 -8.26
N PRO A 258 -14.54 -4.47 -8.11
CA PRO A 258 -13.46 -5.30 -8.59
C PRO A 258 -13.13 -5.04 -10.05
N ILE A 259 -11.84 -4.96 -10.38
CA ILE A 259 -11.38 -4.69 -11.74
C ILE A 259 -11.66 -5.89 -12.66
N LYS A 260 -11.88 -5.65 -13.95
CA LYS A 260 -11.91 -6.72 -14.94
C LYS A 260 -10.54 -7.40 -15.07
N TRP A 261 -10.53 -8.72 -15.16
CA TRP A 261 -9.31 -9.50 -15.34
C TRP A 261 -8.45 -9.01 -16.51
N GLU A 262 -9.05 -8.69 -17.65
CA GLU A 262 -8.33 -8.20 -18.83
C GLU A 262 -7.54 -6.92 -18.53
N LYS A 263 -8.12 -6.01 -17.78
CA LYS A 263 -7.45 -4.77 -17.32
C LYS A 263 -6.29 -5.09 -16.36
N MET A 264 -6.54 -5.93 -15.34
CA MET A 264 -5.50 -6.33 -14.39
C MET A 264 -4.33 -7.04 -15.08
N ARG A 265 -4.62 -7.92 -16.03
CA ARG A 265 -3.60 -8.60 -16.82
C ARG A 265 -2.74 -7.64 -17.64
N LEU A 266 -3.33 -6.57 -18.21
CA LEU A 266 -2.56 -5.50 -18.89
C LEU A 266 -1.59 -4.81 -17.93
N LYS A 267 -2.03 -4.46 -16.73
CA LYS A 267 -1.19 -3.86 -15.70
C LYS A 267 0.00 -4.76 -15.32
N LEU A 268 -0.28 -6.03 -15.01
CA LEU A 268 0.77 -7.00 -14.66
C LEU A 268 1.77 -7.22 -15.80
N ARG A 269 1.29 -7.29 -17.04
CA ARG A 269 2.17 -7.42 -18.22
C ARG A 269 3.03 -6.18 -18.44
N ALA A 270 2.48 -4.98 -18.23
CA ALA A 270 3.24 -3.74 -18.33
C ALA A 270 4.36 -3.70 -17.27
N ALA A 271 4.07 -4.09 -16.04
CA ALA A 271 5.05 -4.18 -14.96
C ALA A 271 6.15 -5.22 -15.27
N GLN A 272 5.76 -6.40 -15.74
CA GLN A 272 6.73 -7.42 -16.17
C GLN A 272 7.62 -6.93 -17.31
N ALA A 273 7.06 -6.26 -18.30
CA ALA A 273 7.82 -5.71 -19.43
C ALA A 273 8.79 -4.60 -19.01
N ALA A 274 8.49 -3.89 -17.92
CA ALA A 274 9.39 -2.92 -17.31
C ALA A 274 10.49 -3.55 -16.43
N GLY A 275 10.49 -4.88 -16.25
CA GLY A 275 11.46 -5.60 -15.42
C GLY A 275 11.12 -5.58 -13.93
N ILE A 276 9.86 -5.32 -13.55
CA ILE A 276 9.39 -5.40 -12.18
C ILE A 276 8.99 -6.85 -11.89
N GLU A 277 9.53 -7.42 -10.81
CA GLU A 277 9.38 -8.85 -10.52
C GLU A 277 8.29 -9.15 -9.48
N ARG A 278 7.92 -8.16 -8.67
CA ARG A 278 6.98 -8.31 -7.56
C ARG A 278 5.85 -7.31 -7.61
N ALA A 279 4.63 -7.79 -7.40
CA ALA A 279 3.45 -6.94 -7.25
C ALA A 279 2.88 -7.05 -5.83
N ILE A 280 2.44 -5.91 -5.31
CA ILE A 280 1.47 -5.79 -4.22
C ILE A 280 0.14 -5.36 -4.82
N THR A 281 -0.98 -5.74 -4.23
CA THR A 281 -2.30 -5.28 -4.67
C THR A 281 -3.01 -4.48 -3.56
N PHE A 282 -3.69 -3.45 -3.94
CA PHE A 282 -4.70 -2.78 -3.14
C PHE A 282 -6.07 -3.11 -3.73
N GLU A 283 -6.90 -3.95 -3.13
CA GLU A 283 -6.41 -4.88 -2.14
C GLU A 283 -7.17 -6.23 -2.30
N PHE A 284 -6.65 -7.29 -1.76
CA PHE A 284 -7.17 -8.63 -2.00
C PHE A 284 -8.55 -8.85 -1.40
N SER A 285 -8.74 -8.52 -0.12
CA SER A 285 -9.90 -8.95 0.68
C SER A 285 -11.23 -8.44 0.15
N HIS A 286 -11.27 -7.20 -0.38
CA HIS A 286 -12.49 -6.61 -0.96
C HIS A 286 -12.63 -6.89 -2.45
N PHE A 287 -11.54 -6.83 -3.21
CA PHE A 287 -11.62 -6.73 -4.67
C PHE A 287 -11.14 -7.97 -5.41
N MET A 288 -10.52 -8.92 -4.71
CA MET A 288 -9.94 -10.12 -5.34
C MET A 288 -10.23 -11.41 -4.57
N SER A 289 -10.73 -11.33 -3.35
CA SER A 289 -11.00 -12.51 -2.53
C SER A 289 -12.26 -13.28 -2.96
N PRO A 290 -12.22 -14.62 -2.96
CA PRO A 290 -13.43 -15.43 -3.11
C PRO A 290 -14.41 -15.28 -1.93
N ASN A 291 -13.97 -14.70 -0.82
CA ASN A 291 -14.78 -14.46 0.38
C ASN A 291 -15.40 -13.06 0.41
N SER A 292 -15.06 -12.19 -0.56
CA SER A 292 -15.55 -10.83 -0.64
C SER A 292 -17.07 -10.77 -0.80
N PHE A 293 -17.68 -9.67 -0.32
CA PHE A 293 -19.08 -9.37 -0.61
C PHE A 293 -19.34 -9.05 -2.10
N TRP A 294 -18.29 -8.80 -2.88
CA TRP A 294 -18.35 -8.66 -4.32
C TRP A 294 -18.18 -10.01 -5.02
N PRO A 295 -19.24 -10.60 -5.63
CA PRO A 295 -19.08 -11.87 -6.37
C PRO A 295 -18.01 -11.81 -7.47
N GLN A 296 -17.81 -10.64 -8.07
CA GLN A 296 -16.80 -10.42 -9.12
C GLN A 296 -15.37 -10.60 -8.60
N ALA A 297 -15.12 -10.36 -7.31
CA ALA A 297 -13.81 -10.56 -6.70
C ALA A 297 -13.38 -12.03 -6.73
N GLY A 298 -14.29 -12.94 -6.42
CA GLY A 298 -14.03 -14.38 -6.53
C GLY A 298 -13.77 -14.83 -7.98
N ASN A 299 -14.47 -14.23 -8.95
CA ASN A 299 -14.20 -14.50 -10.36
C ASN A 299 -12.81 -13.97 -10.78
N LEU A 300 -12.42 -12.78 -10.28
CA LEU A 300 -11.09 -12.23 -10.52
C LEU A 300 -10.00 -13.14 -9.94
N PHE A 301 -10.19 -13.67 -8.72
CA PHE A 301 -9.30 -14.66 -8.11
C PHE A 301 -9.13 -15.88 -9.01
N ASN A 302 -10.23 -16.50 -9.46
CA ASN A 302 -10.18 -17.68 -10.31
C ASN A 302 -9.43 -17.41 -11.62
N ARG A 303 -9.71 -16.29 -12.29
CA ARG A 303 -9.03 -15.90 -13.53
C ARG A 303 -7.54 -15.66 -13.34
N TYR A 304 -7.14 -15.08 -12.21
CA TYR A 304 -5.73 -14.92 -11.86
C TYR A 304 -5.06 -16.28 -11.63
N MET A 305 -5.70 -17.20 -10.91
CA MET A 305 -5.17 -18.55 -10.66
C MET A 305 -5.01 -19.35 -11.96
N GLU A 306 -6.00 -19.31 -12.85
CA GLU A 306 -5.91 -19.92 -14.20
C GLU A 306 -4.67 -19.37 -14.95
N TRP A 307 -4.48 -18.06 -14.94
CA TRP A 307 -3.33 -17.43 -15.61
C TRP A 307 -1.99 -17.84 -15.01
N ILE A 308 -1.89 -17.99 -13.69
CA ILE A 308 -0.68 -18.51 -13.04
C ILE A 308 -0.39 -19.94 -13.48
N GLU A 309 -1.40 -20.82 -13.47
CA GLU A 309 -1.25 -22.22 -13.88
C GLU A 309 -0.84 -22.36 -15.35
N GLU A 310 -1.44 -21.61 -16.25
CA GLU A 310 -1.10 -21.61 -17.67
C GLU A 310 0.38 -21.24 -17.92
N ASN A 311 0.88 -20.23 -17.19
CA ASN A 311 2.23 -19.73 -17.37
C ASN A 311 3.30 -20.51 -16.57
N GLN A 312 2.91 -21.41 -15.67
CA GLN A 312 3.84 -22.37 -15.05
C GLN A 312 4.10 -23.60 -15.91
N LYS A 313 3.20 -23.88 -16.85
CA LYS A 313 3.29 -25.02 -17.79
C LYS A 313 4.02 -24.67 -19.09
N ALA A 314 4.20 -23.38 -19.36
CA ALA A 314 4.92 -22.87 -20.54
C ALA A 314 6.40 -22.64 -20.23
#